data_39b433ab75650270d0aba4fad8a2baa6
#
_entry.id   39b433ab75650270d0aba4fad8a2baa6
#
_cell.length_a   1.000
_cell.length_b   1.000
_cell.length_c   1.000
_cell.angle_alpha   90.00
_cell.angle_beta   90.00
_cell.angle_gamma   90.00
#
_symmetry.space_group_name_H-M   'P 1'
#
loop_
_entity.id
_entity.type
_entity.pdbx_description
1 polymer ?
#
loop_
_entity_poly.entity_id
_entity_poly.type
_entity_poly.pdbx_seq_one_letter_code
_entity_poly.pdbx_strand_id
1 'polypeptide(L)'
;MRGLVSKTGLLAEKATLATVCSVIVCVVMVAGLSLFVEIDWGRFPLWLAALVVGALAFAALGLAIGALTRDVRAASLLAFMLCLPLAFLALVPSGAVAPALYDVIRAVSAVFPFKPALDALDAALNDAGDLGGPLLHLGGLALAFGALGRLSLQRFAAT
;
A
#
# COMPACT_ATOMS: atom_id res chain seq x y z
N MET A 1 -36.33 10.79 2.38
CA MET A 1 -35.28 11.24 1.43
C MET A 1 -34.10 10.30 1.57
N ARG A 2 -33.99 9.27 0.76
CA ARG A 2 -32.81 8.37 0.72
C ARG A 2 -31.78 9.04 -0.19
N GLY A 3 -30.76 9.69 0.42
CA GLY A 3 -29.67 10.26 -0.31
C GLY A 3 -28.95 9.18 -1.10
N LEU A 4 -28.91 9.33 -2.41
CA LEU A 4 -28.23 8.48 -3.38
C LEU A 4 -26.71 8.64 -3.22
N VAL A 5 -26.15 8.15 -2.13
CA VAL A 5 -24.70 7.98 -2.05
C VAL A 5 -24.36 6.79 -2.96
N SER A 6 -23.72 7.07 -4.10
CA SER A 6 -23.29 6.02 -5.00
C SER A 6 -22.29 5.11 -4.26
N LYS A 7 -22.39 3.80 -4.45
CA LYS A 7 -21.44 2.83 -3.82
C LYS A 7 -19.99 3.15 -4.13
N THR A 8 -19.73 3.69 -5.31
CA THR A 8 -18.41 4.19 -5.73
C THR A 8 -17.99 5.43 -4.94
N GLY A 9 -18.92 6.33 -4.61
CA GLY A 9 -18.64 7.50 -3.77
C GLY A 9 -18.23 7.11 -2.37
N LEU A 10 -18.94 6.15 -1.76
CA LEU A 10 -18.59 5.64 -0.42
C LEU A 10 -17.22 4.96 -0.38
N LEU A 11 -16.86 4.21 -1.43
CA LEU A 11 -15.53 3.60 -1.53
C LEU A 11 -14.44 4.66 -1.67
N ALA A 12 -14.66 5.65 -2.53
CA ALA A 12 -13.71 6.74 -2.73
C ALA A 12 -13.51 7.53 -1.43
N GLU A 13 -14.59 7.83 -0.70
CA GLU A 13 -14.53 8.50 0.60
C GLU A 13 -13.70 7.71 1.62
N LYS A 14 -13.96 6.40 1.76
CA LYS A 14 -13.20 5.54 2.66
C LYS A 14 -11.73 5.40 2.25
N ALA A 15 -11.46 5.25 0.95
CA ALA A 15 -10.09 5.21 0.43
C ALA A 15 -9.35 6.52 0.71
N THR A 16 -9.98 7.65 0.45
CA THR A 16 -9.40 8.97 0.70
C THR A 16 -9.10 9.17 2.19
N LEU A 17 -10.05 8.84 3.06
CA LEU A 17 -9.86 8.95 4.50
C LEU A 17 -8.71 8.07 4.99
N ALA A 18 -8.67 6.80 4.56
CA ALA A 18 -7.59 5.88 4.92
C ALA A 18 -6.23 6.37 4.43
N THR A 19 -6.16 6.87 3.18
CA THR A 19 -4.93 7.42 2.60
C THR A 19 -4.45 8.65 3.38
N VAL A 20 -5.34 9.61 3.67
CA VAL A 20 -5.00 10.82 4.43
C VAL A 20 -4.49 10.47 5.83
N CYS A 21 -5.19 9.60 6.55
CA CYS A 21 -4.76 9.16 7.88
C CYS A 21 -3.39 8.47 7.83
N SER A 22 -3.16 7.58 6.85
CA SER A 22 -1.88 6.89 6.68
C SER A 22 -0.74 7.87 6.38
N VAL A 23 -0.96 8.83 5.48
CA VAL A 23 0.04 9.85 5.15
C VAL A 23 0.39 10.70 6.37
N ILE A 24 -0.61 11.14 7.14
CA ILE A 24 -0.37 11.92 8.36
C ILE A 24 0.50 11.13 9.35
N VAL A 25 0.15 9.87 9.60
CA VAL A 25 0.92 9.00 10.51
C VAL A 25 2.35 8.80 10.00
N CYS A 26 2.53 8.53 8.71
CA CYS A 26 3.86 8.36 8.12
C CYS A 26 4.70 9.63 8.20
N VAL A 27 4.12 10.80 7.92
CA VAL A 27 4.83 12.09 8.04
C VAL A 27 5.25 12.35 9.48
N VAL A 28 4.38 12.09 10.46
CA VAL A 28 4.72 12.21 11.88
C VAL A 28 5.84 11.24 12.26
N MET A 29 5.82 10.00 11.75
CA MET A 29 6.90 9.03 11.99
C MET A 29 8.22 9.47 11.37
N VAL A 30 8.21 9.98 10.13
CA VAL A 30 9.42 10.51 9.46
C VAL A 30 9.96 11.72 10.23
N ALA A 31 9.08 12.64 10.66
CA ALA A 31 9.48 13.76 11.50
C ALA A 31 10.09 13.32 12.84
N GLY A 32 9.55 12.27 13.45
CA GLY A 32 10.13 11.66 14.66
C GLY A 32 11.50 11.03 14.41
N LEU A 33 11.64 10.31 13.28
CA LEU A 33 12.92 9.70 12.89
C LEU A 33 13.99 10.75 12.58
N SER A 34 13.62 11.91 12.05
CA SER A 34 14.57 13.00 11.75
C SER A 34 15.31 13.56 12.98
N LEU A 35 14.82 13.23 14.19
CA LEU A 35 15.53 13.55 15.43
C LEU A 35 16.75 12.62 15.68
N PHE A 36 16.81 11.46 15.03
CA PHE A 36 17.83 10.43 15.22
C PHE A 36 18.65 10.17 13.96
N VAL A 37 18.09 10.47 12.79
CA VAL A 37 18.70 10.22 11.48
C VAL A 37 18.64 11.50 10.66
N GLU A 38 19.73 11.85 10.00
CA GLU A 38 19.76 12.99 9.08
C GLU A 38 18.91 12.68 7.86
N ILE A 39 17.79 13.42 7.71
CA ILE A 39 16.89 13.33 6.56
C ILE A 39 17.07 14.56 5.70
N ASP A 40 17.30 14.36 4.40
CA ASP A 40 17.35 15.47 3.45
C ASP A 40 15.95 16.05 3.20
N TRP A 41 15.66 17.14 3.87
CA TRP A 41 14.40 17.89 3.71
C TRP A 41 14.26 18.55 2.33
N GLY A 42 15.34 18.70 1.58
CA GLY A 42 15.29 19.17 0.20
C GLY A 42 14.54 18.21 -0.72
N ARG A 43 14.51 16.93 -0.35
CA ARG A 43 13.80 15.87 -1.08
C ARG A 43 12.36 15.62 -0.57
N PHE A 44 11.84 16.50 0.29
CA PHE A 44 10.48 16.39 0.84
C PHE A 44 9.40 16.08 -0.22
N PRO A 45 9.35 16.73 -1.40
CA PRO A 45 8.32 16.42 -2.38
C PRO A 45 8.40 14.98 -2.91
N LEU A 46 9.59 14.41 -3.02
CA LEU A 46 9.81 13.06 -3.56
C LEU A 46 9.34 12.00 -2.57
N TRP A 47 9.79 12.07 -1.32
CA TRP A 47 9.36 11.08 -0.33
C TRP A 47 7.89 11.28 0.08
N LEU A 48 7.35 12.50 0.03
CA LEU A 48 5.92 12.71 0.22
C LEU A 48 5.10 12.06 -0.90
N ALA A 49 5.54 12.18 -2.17
CA ALA A 49 4.91 11.50 -3.29
C ALA A 49 4.93 9.96 -3.12
N ALA A 50 6.07 9.40 -2.70
CA ALA A 50 6.19 7.97 -2.41
C ALA A 50 5.23 7.53 -1.28
N LEU A 51 5.12 8.31 -0.21
CA LEU A 51 4.18 8.05 0.89
C LEU A 51 2.72 8.10 0.43
N VAL A 52 2.34 9.10 -0.35
CA VAL A 52 0.94 9.26 -0.82
C VAL A 52 0.55 8.11 -1.75
N VAL A 53 1.40 7.78 -2.74
CA VAL A 53 1.12 6.69 -3.68
C VAL A 53 1.14 5.33 -2.97
N GLY A 54 2.08 5.13 -2.05
CA GLY A 54 2.14 3.94 -1.19
C GLY A 54 0.88 3.80 -0.34
N ALA A 55 0.49 4.86 0.39
CA ALA A 55 -0.71 4.85 1.22
C ALA A 55 -1.98 4.57 0.40
N LEU A 56 -2.07 5.10 -0.83
CA LEU A 56 -3.18 4.81 -1.75
C LEU A 56 -3.21 3.34 -2.15
N ALA A 57 -2.05 2.73 -2.45
CA ALA A 57 -1.96 1.32 -2.80
C ALA A 57 -2.36 0.41 -1.63
N PHE A 58 -1.94 0.73 -0.40
CA PHE A 58 -2.35 0.00 0.81
C PHE A 58 -3.83 0.20 1.13
N ALA A 59 -4.37 1.40 0.95
CA ALA A 59 -5.81 1.66 1.12
C ALA A 59 -6.64 0.86 0.12
N ALA A 60 -6.22 0.79 -1.15
CA ALA A 60 -6.87 -0.01 -2.18
C ALA A 60 -6.82 -1.52 -1.85
N LEU A 61 -5.68 -2.03 -1.37
CA LEU A 61 -5.55 -3.41 -0.88
C LEU A 61 -6.51 -3.68 0.29
N GLY A 62 -6.54 -2.80 1.28
CA GLY A 62 -7.45 -2.92 2.43
C GLY A 62 -8.92 -2.93 2.01
N LEU A 63 -9.32 -2.09 1.05
CA LEU A 63 -10.67 -2.09 0.50
C LEU A 63 -10.98 -3.38 -0.27
N ALA A 64 -10.03 -3.93 -1.03
CA ALA A 64 -10.20 -5.20 -1.70
C ALA A 64 -10.43 -6.35 -0.70
N ILE A 65 -9.62 -6.42 0.37
CA ILE A 65 -9.79 -7.40 1.46
C ILE A 65 -11.15 -7.22 2.14
N GLY A 66 -11.52 -5.99 2.48
CA GLY A 66 -12.80 -5.68 3.10
C GLY A 66 -14.01 -5.99 2.22
N ALA A 67 -13.86 -5.88 0.89
CA ALA A 67 -14.92 -6.24 -0.06
C ALA A 67 -15.08 -7.76 -0.25
N LEU A 68 -14.06 -8.55 0.05
CA LEU A 68 -14.09 -10.03 -0.03
C LEU A 68 -14.73 -10.67 1.19
N THR A 69 -14.82 -9.96 2.30
CA THR A 69 -15.33 -10.48 3.58
C THR A 69 -16.64 -9.81 3.96
N ARG A 70 -17.57 -10.57 4.54
CA ARG A 70 -18.86 -10.04 5.03
C ARG A 70 -18.78 -9.55 6.48
N ASP A 71 -17.75 -9.94 7.21
CA ASP A 71 -17.55 -9.62 8.62
C ASP A 71 -16.26 -8.83 8.82
N VAL A 72 -16.35 -7.76 9.59
CA VAL A 72 -15.22 -6.87 9.93
C VAL A 72 -14.11 -7.64 10.66
N ARG A 73 -14.46 -8.57 11.55
CA ARG A 73 -13.48 -9.39 12.27
C ARG A 73 -12.72 -10.31 11.33
N ALA A 74 -13.44 -10.96 10.40
CA ALA A 74 -12.83 -11.81 9.38
C ALA A 74 -11.92 -10.98 8.44
N ALA A 75 -12.33 -9.76 8.06
CA ALA A 75 -11.51 -8.85 7.27
C ALA A 75 -10.20 -8.48 7.99
N SER A 76 -10.29 -8.14 9.27
CA SER A 76 -9.12 -7.78 10.09
C SER A 76 -8.15 -8.95 10.26
N LEU A 77 -8.67 -10.15 10.54
CA LEU A 77 -7.84 -11.36 10.66
C LEU A 77 -7.17 -11.70 9.32
N LEU A 78 -7.92 -11.66 8.22
CA LEU A 78 -7.37 -11.93 6.89
C LEU A 78 -6.29 -10.91 6.52
N ALA A 79 -6.53 -9.62 6.77
CA ALA A 79 -5.56 -8.57 6.54
C ALA A 79 -4.28 -8.81 7.36
N PHE A 80 -4.41 -9.12 8.64
CA PHE A 80 -3.26 -9.40 9.52
C PHE A 80 -2.49 -10.63 9.06
N MET A 81 -3.18 -11.75 8.79
CA MET A 81 -2.60 -13.01 8.34
C MET A 81 -1.88 -12.87 6.99
N LEU A 82 -2.38 -12.00 6.11
CA LEU A 82 -1.79 -11.77 4.80
C LEU A 82 -0.66 -10.74 4.87
N CYS A 83 -0.90 -9.59 5.50
CA CYS A 83 0.04 -8.46 5.47
C CYS A 83 1.30 -8.72 6.28
N LEU A 84 1.21 -9.40 7.43
CA LEU A 84 2.36 -9.62 8.29
C LEU A 84 3.45 -10.48 7.62
N PRO A 85 3.16 -11.68 7.07
CA PRO A 85 4.17 -12.47 6.36
C PRO A 85 4.73 -11.74 5.13
N LEU A 86 3.87 -11.03 4.38
CA LEU A 86 4.30 -10.29 3.18
C LEU A 86 5.21 -9.13 3.51
N ALA A 87 4.96 -8.42 4.62
CA ALA A 87 5.85 -7.37 5.10
C ALA A 87 7.23 -7.92 5.45
N PHE A 88 7.30 -9.08 6.12
CA PHE A 88 8.57 -9.75 6.40
C PHE A 88 9.29 -10.22 5.13
N LEU A 89 8.56 -10.80 4.17
CA LEU A 89 9.14 -11.21 2.88
C LEU A 89 9.72 -10.02 2.11
N ALA A 90 9.10 -8.86 2.18
CA ALA A 90 9.59 -7.65 1.52
C ALA A 90 10.94 -7.15 2.09
N LEU A 91 11.26 -7.51 3.34
CA LEU A 91 12.49 -7.13 4.02
C LEU A 91 13.65 -8.13 3.79
N VAL A 92 13.42 -9.27 3.12
CA VAL A 92 14.47 -10.27 2.87
C VAL A 92 15.48 -9.71 1.88
N PRO A 93 16.77 -9.52 2.29
CA PRO A 93 17.79 -8.99 1.40
C PRO A 93 18.23 -10.04 0.38
N SER A 94 18.72 -9.56 -0.76
CA SER A 94 19.38 -10.42 -1.74
C SER A 94 20.60 -11.09 -1.12
N GLY A 95 20.71 -12.41 -1.26
CA GLY A 95 21.80 -13.18 -0.69
C GLY A 95 21.53 -13.82 0.68
N ALA A 96 20.42 -13.48 1.36
CA ALA A 96 20.03 -14.12 2.61
C ALA A 96 19.49 -15.54 2.41
N VAL A 97 19.03 -15.87 1.22
CA VAL A 97 18.43 -17.17 0.84
C VAL A 97 18.99 -17.63 -0.52
N ALA A 98 18.74 -18.90 -0.85
CA ALA A 98 19.12 -19.45 -2.15
C ALA A 98 18.49 -18.65 -3.31
N PRO A 99 19.19 -18.46 -4.46
CA PRO A 99 18.73 -17.60 -5.55
C PRO A 99 17.33 -17.96 -6.06
N ALA A 100 17.03 -19.23 -6.25
CA ALA A 100 15.71 -19.69 -6.69
C ALA A 100 14.59 -19.33 -5.70
N LEU A 101 14.86 -19.41 -4.40
CA LEU A 101 13.91 -19.01 -3.36
C LEU A 101 13.72 -17.49 -3.32
N TYR A 102 14.81 -16.75 -3.53
CA TYR A 102 14.74 -15.29 -3.61
C TYR A 102 13.88 -14.82 -4.78
N ASP A 103 13.97 -15.47 -5.96
CA ASP A 103 13.14 -15.16 -7.12
C ASP A 103 11.65 -15.37 -6.84
N VAL A 104 11.29 -16.44 -6.13
CA VAL A 104 9.92 -16.68 -5.68
C VAL A 104 9.45 -15.60 -4.70
N ILE A 105 10.26 -15.26 -3.70
CA ILE A 105 9.97 -14.19 -2.73
C ILE A 105 9.76 -12.86 -3.46
N ARG A 106 10.63 -12.54 -4.41
CA ARG A 106 10.55 -11.32 -5.22
C ARG A 106 9.27 -11.29 -6.04
N ALA A 107 8.90 -12.39 -6.70
CA ALA A 107 7.68 -12.48 -7.49
C ALA A 107 6.43 -12.30 -6.63
N VAL A 108 6.37 -12.96 -5.46
CA VAL A 108 5.26 -12.79 -4.50
C VAL A 108 5.21 -11.36 -3.98
N SER A 109 6.35 -10.79 -3.58
CA SER A 109 6.43 -9.43 -3.05
C SER A 109 6.06 -8.36 -4.09
N ALA A 110 6.26 -8.63 -5.39
CA ALA A 110 5.88 -7.72 -6.47
C ALA A 110 4.36 -7.60 -6.67
N VAL A 111 3.58 -8.62 -6.29
CA VAL A 111 2.11 -8.58 -6.37
C VAL A 111 1.50 -7.69 -5.28
N PHE A 112 2.23 -7.40 -4.22
CA PHE A 112 1.77 -6.63 -3.08
C PHE A 112 2.53 -5.30 -2.94
N PRO A 113 1.93 -4.27 -2.33
CA PRO A 113 2.54 -2.93 -2.28
C PRO A 113 3.74 -2.80 -1.34
N PHE A 114 4.09 -3.84 -0.55
CA PHE A 114 5.14 -3.74 0.48
C PHE A 114 6.52 -3.46 -0.12
N LYS A 115 6.99 -4.32 -1.03
CA LYS A 115 8.32 -4.18 -1.64
C LYS A 115 8.41 -2.92 -2.50
N PRO A 116 7.46 -2.64 -3.43
CA PRO A 116 7.50 -1.39 -4.20
C PRO A 116 7.43 -0.12 -3.34
N ALA A 117 6.74 -0.16 -2.18
CA ALA A 117 6.69 0.98 -1.27
C ALA A 117 8.04 1.22 -0.58
N LEU A 118 8.72 0.14 -0.16
CA LEU A 118 10.07 0.25 0.40
C LEU A 118 11.07 0.77 -0.63
N ASP A 119 11.03 0.25 -1.86
CA ASP A 119 11.92 0.68 -2.94
C ASP A 119 11.66 2.15 -3.32
N ALA A 120 10.39 2.59 -3.33
CA ALA A 120 10.04 4.00 -3.58
C ALA A 120 10.55 4.92 -2.46
N LEU A 121 10.42 4.52 -1.20
CA LEU A 121 10.90 5.30 -0.06
C LEU A 121 12.43 5.33 -0.02
N ASP A 122 13.10 4.21 -0.30
CA ASP A 122 14.56 4.15 -0.35
C ASP A 122 15.12 5.05 -1.47
N ALA A 123 14.53 4.98 -2.67
CA ALA A 123 14.89 5.88 -3.77
C ALA A 123 14.63 7.35 -3.43
N ALA A 124 13.53 7.66 -2.72
CA ALA A 124 13.18 9.02 -2.37
C ALA A 124 14.04 9.61 -1.23
N LEU A 125 14.36 8.82 -0.21
CA LEU A 125 15.10 9.26 0.98
C LEU A 125 16.62 9.21 0.78
N ASN A 126 17.13 8.12 0.17
CA ASN A 126 18.55 7.80 0.11
C ASN A 126 19.16 7.96 -1.29
N ASP A 127 18.42 8.48 -2.27
CA ASP A 127 18.84 8.54 -3.67
C ASP A 127 19.24 7.17 -4.27
N ALA A 128 18.60 6.13 -3.80
CA ALA A 128 18.89 4.76 -4.15
C ALA A 128 18.18 4.33 -5.45
N GLY A 129 18.54 4.92 -6.58
CA GLY A 129 18.06 4.51 -7.90
C GLY A 129 16.84 5.27 -8.42
N ASP A 130 16.11 4.65 -9.37
CA ASP A 130 14.97 5.27 -10.04
C ASP A 130 13.70 5.23 -9.17
N LEU A 131 13.14 6.40 -8.88
CA LEU A 131 11.87 6.53 -8.17
C LEU A 131 10.66 6.23 -9.07
N GLY A 132 10.79 6.44 -10.39
CA GLY A 132 9.67 6.31 -11.34
C GLY A 132 9.12 4.90 -11.42
N GLY A 133 9.99 3.90 -11.50
CA GLY A 133 9.60 2.50 -11.58
C GLY A 133 8.73 2.04 -10.41
N PRO A 134 9.19 2.18 -9.15
CA PRO A 134 8.40 1.84 -7.96
C PRO A 134 7.10 2.61 -7.84
N LEU A 135 7.06 3.91 -8.19
CA LEU A 135 5.82 4.71 -8.16
C LEU A 135 4.80 4.23 -9.19
N LEU A 136 5.23 3.93 -10.42
CA LEU A 136 4.35 3.37 -11.45
C LEU A 136 3.81 2.00 -11.03
N HIS A 137 4.64 1.17 -10.42
CA HIS A 137 4.22 -0.13 -9.90
C HIS A 137 3.17 0.01 -8.81
N LEU A 138 3.39 0.89 -7.82
CA LEU A 138 2.41 1.19 -6.76
C LEU A 138 1.11 1.73 -7.32
N GLY A 139 1.18 2.65 -8.30
CA GLY A 139 0.01 3.18 -8.99
C GLY A 139 -0.79 2.08 -9.70
N GLY A 140 -0.10 1.17 -10.39
CA GLY A 140 -0.70 -0.01 -11.02
C GLY A 140 -1.40 -0.93 -10.02
N LEU A 141 -0.76 -1.21 -8.89
CA LEU A 141 -1.34 -2.01 -7.81
C LEU A 141 -2.57 -1.32 -7.18
N ALA A 142 -2.51 -0.01 -6.96
CA ALA A 142 -3.64 0.77 -6.46
C ALA A 142 -4.86 0.66 -7.38
N LEU A 143 -4.65 0.77 -8.69
CA LEU A 143 -5.70 0.60 -9.69
C LEU A 143 -6.23 -0.85 -9.72
N ALA A 144 -5.36 -1.84 -9.69
CA ALA A 144 -5.74 -3.25 -9.72
C ALA A 144 -6.58 -3.63 -8.48
N PHE A 145 -6.12 -3.31 -7.28
CA PHE A 145 -6.85 -3.58 -6.04
C PHE A 145 -8.12 -2.73 -5.91
N GLY A 146 -8.10 -1.48 -6.37
CA GLY A 146 -9.29 -0.63 -6.45
C GLY A 146 -10.37 -1.22 -7.37
N ALA A 147 -9.97 -1.73 -8.55
CA ALA A 147 -10.87 -2.41 -9.47
C ALA A 147 -11.42 -3.71 -8.87
N LEU A 148 -10.58 -4.53 -8.21
CA LEU A 148 -11.02 -5.75 -7.53
C LEU A 148 -12.04 -5.44 -6.43
N GLY A 149 -11.78 -4.43 -5.59
CA GLY A 149 -12.73 -4.00 -4.56
C GLY A 149 -14.07 -3.57 -5.14
N ARG A 150 -14.05 -2.80 -6.24
CA ARG A 150 -15.27 -2.38 -6.94
C ARG A 150 -16.05 -3.55 -7.53
N LEU A 151 -15.37 -4.49 -8.21
CA LEU A 151 -16.02 -5.66 -8.81
C LEU A 151 -16.64 -6.59 -7.76
N SER A 152 -15.95 -6.81 -6.64
CA SER A 152 -16.47 -7.61 -5.53
C SER A 152 -17.76 -7.01 -4.96
N LEU A 153 -17.82 -5.70 -4.78
CA LEU A 153 -19.03 -5.03 -4.28
C LEU A 153 -20.21 -5.08 -5.29
N GLN A 154 -19.92 -5.08 -6.58
CA GLN A 154 -20.95 -5.22 -7.60
C GLN A 154 -21.62 -6.60 -7.56
N ARG A 155 -20.84 -7.66 -7.33
CA ARG A 155 -21.36 -9.04 -7.21
C ARG A 155 -22.31 -9.21 -6.02
N PHE A 156 -21.99 -8.62 -4.87
CA PHE A 156 -22.86 -8.67 -3.68
C PHE A 156 -24.12 -7.78 -3.78
N ALA A 157 -24.20 -6.93 -4.78
CA ALA A 157 -25.38 -6.08 -5.00
C ALA A 157 -26.38 -6.72 -5.95
N ALA A 158 -26.00 -7.79 -6.67
CA ALA A 158 -26.84 -8.49 -7.65
C ALA A 158 -27.51 -9.74 -7.05
N THR A 159 -27.20 -10.10 -5.81
CA THR A 159 -27.87 -11.15 -5.00
C THR A 159 -28.70 -10.54 -3.90
#